data_1cd4fddbc58b264d9cfa64f2fcd0c261
#
_entry.id   1cd4fddbc58b264d9cfa64f2fcd0c261
#
_cell.length_a   1.000
_cell.length_b   1.000
_cell.length_c   1.000
_cell.angle_alpha   90.00
_cell.angle_beta   90.00
_cell.angle_gamma   90.00
#
_symmetry.space_group_name_H-M   'P 1'
#
loop_
_entity.id
_entity.type
_entity.pdbx_description
1 polymer ?
#
loop_
_entity_poly.entity_id
_entity_poly.type
_entity_poly.pdbx_seq_one_letter_code
_entity_poly.pdbx_strand_id
1 'polypeptide(L)'
;MPASPIRKLVPLAEAARARGTKIYHLNIGQPDLPSPQTGLDALKKIDRTGLEYSPSDGYRSLREKLVGYYEQFQIKLSPDDIIVTTGGSEAVLFAFMSCLNPGDEIIVPEPAYANYMAFAISAGAVIRPVVSSIEQGFALPDVAEFEKLINDRTRGILICNPNNPTGYLYTRKEMNRIRDLVKKYDLFLFSDEVYREFIYTGSPYISACHLEGIEQNVVLIDSVSKRYSECGIRIGALITKNRTLRNAVMKFCQARLSPPLIGQIVAEASIDAPRSYSTEVYEEYIERRKCLIDGLNRLPGVYSPIPMGAFYTVARLPVEDSDDFCAWCLSDFDYEGETVMLAPASGFYSDPACGRNEVRIAYVLKKEDLERALVVLGKALEAYNNRK
;
A
#
# COMPACT_ATOMS: atom_id res chain seq x y z
N MET A 1 -3.06 17.07 -11.86
CA MET A 1 -2.79 15.76 -11.21
C MET A 1 -1.82 14.99 -12.09
N PRO A 2 -0.70 14.44 -11.59
CA PRO A 2 0.25 13.68 -12.41
C PRO A 2 -0.35 12.34 -12.87
N ALA A 3 0.17 11.80 -13.99
CA ALA A 3 -0.20 10.47 -14.45
C ALA A 3 0.28 9.40 -13.47
N SER A 4 -0.47 8.31 -13.33
CA SER A 4 -0.06 7.20 -12.46
C SER A 4 1.20 6.52 -13.01
N PRO A 5 2.29 6.45 -12.23
CA PRO A 5 3.54 5.80 -12.68
C PRO A 5 3.36 4.32 -12.94
N ILE A 6 2.38 3.69 -12.28
CA ILE A 6 2.06 2.27 -12.42
C ILE A 6 1.27 2.01 -13.71
N ARG A 7 0.41 2.96 -14.12
CA ARG A 7 -0.53 2.79 -15.24
C ARG A 7 -0.07 3.40 -16.54
N LYS A 8 0.93 4.28 -16.53
CA LYS A 8 1.43 4.94 -17.76
C LYS A 8 1.96 3.96 -18.82
N LEU A 9 2.40 2.77 -18.39
CA LEU A 9 2.90 1.72 -19.28
C LEU A 9 1.82 0.78 -19.82
N VAL A 10 0.55 0.91 -19.40
CA VAL A 10 -0.55 0.03 -19.84
C VAL A 10 -0.72 -0.01 -21.35
N PRO A 11 -0.68 1.12 -22.10
CA PRO A 11 -0.81 1.07 -23.56
C PRO A 11 0.31 0.26 -24.24
N LEU A 12 1.54 0.33 -23.73
CA LEU A 12 2.67 -0.47 -24.24
C LEU A 12 2.47 -1.97 -23.94
N ALA A 13 1.97 -2.29 -22.74
CA ALA A 13 1.65 -3.68 -22.38
C ALA A 13 0.52 -4.26 -23.24
N GLU A 14 -0.52 -3.46 -23.55
CA GLU A 14 -1.58 -3.89 -24.48
C GLU A 14 -1.04 -4.14 -25.87
N ALA A 15 -0.16 -3.28 -26.39
CA ALA A 15 0.50 -3.46 -27.66
C ALA A 15 1.40 -4.70 -27.68
N ALA A 16 2.18 -4.96 -26.62
CA ALA A 16 2.99 -6.18 -26.50
C ALA A 16 2.11 -7.44 -26.52
N ARG A 17 1.02 -7.43 -25.76
CA ARG A 17 0.06 -8.55 -25.72
C ARG A 17 -0.59 -8.79 -27.09
N ALA A 18 -0.91 -7.71 -27.83
CA ALA A 18 -1.45 -7.80 -29.18
C ALA A 18 -0.46 -8.44 -30.18
N ARG A 19 0.85 -8.32 -29.92
CA ARG A 19 1.91 -9.02 -30.69
C ARG A 19 2.07 -10.50 -30.30
N GLY A 20 1.35 -10.97 -29.28
CA GLY A 20 1.43 -12.33 -28.75
C GLY A 20 2.47 -12.51 -27.64
N THR A 21 3.12 -11.46 -27.17
CA THR A 21 4.12 -11.51 -26.11
C THR A 21 3.47 -11.75 -24.74
N LYS A 22 3.88 -12.77 -24.00
CA LYS A 22 3.49 -13.03 -22.62
C LYS A 22 4.18 -12.03 -21.70
N ILE A 23 3.43 -11.39 -20.82
CA ILE A 23 3.95 -10.37 -19.90
C ILE A 23 3.86 -10.87 -18.47
N TYR A 24 4.98 -10.89 -17.75
CA TYR A 24 5.03 -11.10 -16.31
C TYR A 24 4.79 -9.78 -15.60
N HIS A 25 3.60 -9.62 -15.00
CA HIS A 25 3.15 -8.40 -14.34
C HIS A 25 3.72 -8.28 -12.91
N LEU A 26 4.90 -7.71 -12.78
CA LEU A 26 5.56 -7.43 -11.50
C LEU A 26 5.27 -6.00 -10.97
N ASN A 27 4.49 -5.21 -11.72
CA ASN A 27 4.18 -3.82 -11.44
C ASN A 27 2.92 -3.61 -10.58
N ILE A 28 2.02 -4.61 -10.49
CA ILE A 28 0.72 -4.49 -9.80
C ILE A 28 0.74 -5.29 -8.51
N GLY A 29 0.42 -4.63 -7.40
CA GLY A 29 0.27 -5.27 -6.08
C GLY A 29 -1.17 -5.72 -5.83
N GLN A 30 -1.70 -6.55 -6.68
CA GLN A 30 -2.97 -7.23 -6.47
C GLN A 30 -2.67 -8.69 -6.13
N PRO A 31 -3.02 -9.16 -4.90
CA PRO A 31 -2.87 -10.56 -4.56
C PRO A 31 -3.59 -11.47 -5.56
N ASP A 32 -2.96 -12.58 -5.91
CA ASP A 32 -3.50 -13.60 -6.84
C ASP A 32 -4.02 -14.85 -6.11
N LEU A 33 -3.82 -14.92 -4.79
CA LEU A 33 -4.33 -16.01 -3.97
C LEU A 33 -5.85 -15.95 -3.87
N PRO A 34 -6.54 -17.10 -3.72
CA PRO A 34 -7.99 -17.13 -3.59
C PRO A 34 -8.50 -16.27 -2.43
N SER A 35 -9.63 -15.62 -2.61
CA SER A 35 -10.36 -14.98 -1.50
C SER A 35 -10.91 -16.05 -0.53
N PRO A 36 -11.18 -15.69 0.75
CA PRO A 36 -11.76 -16.62 1.71
C PRO A 36 -13.07 -17.23 1.20
N GLN A 37 -13.21 -18.54 1.35
CA GLN A 37 -14.41 -19.25 0.91
C GLN A 37 -15.66 -18.74 1.63
N THR A 38 -15.53 -18.32 2.90
CA THR A 38 -16.62 -17.69 3.68
C THR A 38 -17.20 -16.45 2.99
N GLY A 39 -16.34 -15.58 2.45
CA GLY A 39 -16.76 -14.39 1.70
C GLY A 39 -17.42 -14.74 0.37
N LEU A 40 -16.83 -15.67 -0.39
CA LEU A 40 -17.38 -16.14 -1.66
C LEU A 40 -18.75 -16.83 -1.48
N ASP A 41 -18.93 -17.58 -0.41
CA ASP A 41 -20.20 -18.24 -0.10
C ASP A 41 -21.25 -17.24 0.38
N ALA A 42 -20.87 -16.21 1.11
CA ALA A 42 -21.77 -15.12 1.48
C ALA A 42 -22.29 -14.39 0.25
N LEU A 43 -21.44 -14.14 -0.76
CA LEU A 43 -21.84 -13.54 -2.02
C LEU A 43 -22.91 -14.37 -2.76
N LYS A 44 -22.77 -15.70 -2.77
CA LYS A 44 -23.73 -16.62 -3.41
C LYS A 44 -25.06 -16.72 -2.66
N LYS A 45 -25.05 -16.43 -1.34
CA LYS A 45 -26.22 -16.54 -0.47
C LYS A 45 -27.00 -15.22 -0.33
N ILE A 46 -26.69 -14.20 -1.10
CA ILE A 46 -27.43 -12.94 -1.06
C ILE A 46 -28.85 -13.19 -1.58
N ASP A 47 -29.79 -13.24 -0.64
CA ASP A 47 -31.25 -13.36 -0.90
C ASP A 47 -31.93 -12.07 -0.45
N ARG A 48 -31.95 -11.07 -1.32
CA ARG A 48 -32.56 -9.75 -1.08
C ARG A 48 -33.39 -9.34 -2.28
N THR A 49 -34.56 -8.80 -2.01
CA THR A 49 -35.46 -8.26 -3.04
C THR A 49 -35.09 -6.84 -3.47
N GLY A 50 -34.28 -6.13 -2.65
CA GLY A 50 -33.78 -4.80 -2.92
C GLY A 50 -32.34 -4.63 -2.43
N LEU A 51 -31.60 -3.70 -3.03
CA LEU A 51 -30.23 -3.33 -2.65
C LEU A 51 -30.23 -1.90 -2.10
N GLU A 52 -30.70 -1.75 -0.87
CA GLU A 52 -30.86 -0.48 -0.18
C GLU A 52 -29.51 0.13 0.28
N TYR A 53 -29.52 1.41 0.61
CA TYR A 53 -28.39 2.06 1.26
C TYR A 53 -28.17 1.47 2.66
N SER A 54 -26.90 1.19 2.99
CA SER A 54 -26.49 0.91 4.35
C SER A 54 -26.29 2.21 5.15
N PRO A 55 -26.12 2.15 6.49
CA PRO A 55 -25.69 3.31 7.27
C PRO A 55 -24.43 3.94 6.68
N SER A 56 -24.30 5.27 6.77
CA SER A 56 -23.20 6.00 6.13
C SER A 56 -21.81 5.65 6.69
N ASP A 57 -21.72 5.18 7.92
CA ASP A 57 -20.50 4.66 8.53
C ASP A 57 -20.34 3.13 8.39
N GLY A 58 -21.21 2.49 7.62
CA GLY A 58 -21.23 1.04 7.41
C GLY A 58 -22.03 0.26 8.43
N TYR A 59 -22.29 -1.02 8.12
CA TYR A 59 -23.04 -1.90 9.02
C TYR A 59 -22.35 -2.04 10.37
N ARG A 60 -23.17 -1.97 11.44
CA ARG A 60 -22.68 -2.12 12.80
C ARG A 60 -22.07 -3.51 13.03
N SER A 61 -22.70 -4.55 12.49
CA SER A 61 -22.20 -5.93 12.55
C SER A 61 -20.79 -6.07 11.98
N LEU A 62 -20.52 -5.48 10.80
CA LEU A 62 -19.17 -5.46 10.23
C LEU A 62 -18.17 -4.71 11.13
N ARG A 63 -18.57 -3.56 11.68
CA ARG A 63 -17.69 -2.77 12.58
C ARG A 63 -17.41 -3.52 13.89
N GLU A 64 -18.36 -4.26 14.43
CA GLU A 64 -18.19 -5.13 15.62
C GLU A 64 -17.23 -6.28 15.31
N LYS A 65 -17.32 -6.94 14.15
CA LYS A 65 -16.36 -7.96 13.73
C LYS A 65 -14.96 -7.38 13.51
N LEU A 66 -14.85 -6.19 12.94
CA LEU A 66 -13.58 -5.48 12.81
C LEU A 66 -12.94 -5.20 14.18
N VAL A 67 -13.71 -4.85 15.22
CA VAL A 67 -13.19 -4.72 16.58
C VAL A 67 -12.52 -6.03 17.02
N GLY A 68 -13.20 -7.18 16.89
CA GLY A 68 -12.62 -8.49 17.20
C GLY A 68 -11.38 -8.83 16.38
N TYR A 69 -11.34 -8.41 15.12
CA TYR A 69 -10.14 -8.53 14.28
C TYR A 69 -8.97 -7.72 14.85
N TYR A 70 -9.19 -6.45 15.24
CA TYR A 70 -8.12 -5.59 15.78
C TYR A 70 -7.63 -6.03 17.17
N GLU A 71 -8.49 -6.65 17.96
CA GLU A 71 -8.10 -7.21 19.28
C GLU A 71 -7.01 -8.28 19.16
N GLN A 72 -6.94 -9.03 18.06
CA GLN A 72 -5.88 -9.99 17.78
C GLN A 72 -4.49 -9.34 17.70
N PHE A 73 -4.45 -8.05 17.34
CA PHE A 73 -3.23 -7.23 17.29
C PHE A 73 -3.09 -6.34 18.54
N GLN A 74 -3.86 -6.60 19.60
CA GLN A 74 -3.86 -5.78 20.83
C GLN A 74 -4.27 -4.31 20.60
N ILE A 75 -5.01 -4.03 19.54
CA ILE A 75 -5.57 -2.72 19.23
C ILE A 75 -6.98 -2.64 19.81
N LYS A 76 -7.16 -1.83 20.87
CA LYS A 76 -8.43 -1.67 21.56
C LYS A 76 -9.26 -0.58 20.90
N LEU A 77 -10.38 -0.97 20.29
CA LEU A 77 -11.32 -0.11 19.60
C LEU A 77 -12.76 -0.38 20.07
N SER A 78 -13.64 0.57 19.81
CA SER A 78 -15.08 0.37 19.82
C SER A 78 -15.62 0.41 18.37
N PRO A 79 -16.82 -0.10 18.08
CA PRO A 79 -17.41 0.02 16.76
C PRO A 79 -17.59 1.49 16.32
N ASP A 80 -17.70 2.41 17.28
CA ASP A 80 -17.83 3.85 17.02
C ASP A 80 -16.50 4.54 16.68
N ASP A 81 -15.36 3.86 16.81
CA ASP A 81 -14.07 4.37 16.34
C ASP A 81 -13.85 4.05 14.86
N ILE A 82 -14.67 3.18 14.27
CA ILE A 82 -14.52 2.63 12.92
C ILE A 82 -15.56 3.22 11.97
N ILE A 83 -15.11 3.70 10.83
CA ILE A 83 -15.95 4.11 9.69
C ILE A 83 -15.58 3.25 8.50
N VAL A 84 -16.54 2.52 7.95
CA VAL A 84 -16.35 1.72 6.73
C VAL A 84 -16.28 2.64 5.52
N THR A 85 -15.31 2.41 4.65
CA THR A 85 -15.03 3.22 3.46
C THR A 85 -15.00 2.37 2.18
N THR A 86 -15.07 3.03 1.02
CA THR A 86 -14.91 2.40 -0.29
C THR A 86 -13.43 2.11 -0.58
N GLY A 87 -12.87 1.16 0.19
CA GLY A 87 -11.45 0.82 0.22
C GLY A 87 -10.61 1.86 0.96
N GLY A 88 -9.32 1.56 1.16
CA GLY A 88 -8.36 2.46 1.81
C GLY A 88 -8.20 3.80 1.10
N SER A 89 -8.42 3.85 -0.21
CA SER A 89 -8.32 5.11 -0.99
C SER A 89 -9.32 6.17 -0.53
N GLU A 90 -10.59 5.80 -0.29
CA GLU A 90 -11.57 6.73 0.26
C GLU A 90 -11.23 7.11 1.71
N ALA A 91 -10.69 6.17 2.50
CA ALA A 91 -10.25 6.45 3.86
C ALA A 91 -9.17 7.53 3.89
N VAL A 92 -8.14 7.44 3.03
CA VAL A 92 -7.11 8.48 2.90
C VAL A 92 -7.72 9.81 2.47
N LEU A 93 -8.56 9.80 1.44
CA LEU A 93 -9.17 11.03 0.90
C LEU A 93 -10.03 11.71 1.98
N PHE A 94 -10.89 10.97 2.68
CA PHE A 94 -11.74 11.53 3.75
C PHE A 94 -10.92 12.01 4.94
N ALA A 95 -9.84 11.29 5.30
CA ALA A 95 -8.90 11.74 6.32
C ALA A 95 -8.29 13.11 5.96
N PHE A 96 -7.77 13.26 4.74
CA PHE A 96 -7.18 14.51 4.29
C PHE A 96 -8.20 15.65 4.22
N MET A 97 -9.37 15.41 3.61
CA MET A 97 -10.43 16.42 3.52
C MET A 97 -10.99 16.86 4.88
N SER A 98 -10.87 16.00 5.91
CA SER A 98 -11.38 16.32 7.26
C SER A 98 -10.33 16.97 8.16
N CYS A 99 -9.03 16.72 7.90
CA CYS A 99 -7.93 17.19 8.75
C CYS A 99 -7.19 18.40 8.18
N LEU A 100 -7.35 18.69 6.87
CA LEU A 100 -6.51 19.65 6.16
C LEU A 100 -7.34 20.72 5.47
N ASN A 101 -6.80 21.94 5.43
CA ASN A 101 -7.28 23.02 4.61
C ASN A 101 -6.41 23.17 3.35
N PRO A 102 -6.89 23.86 2.29
CA PRO A 102 -6.06 24.16 1.14
C PRO A 102 -4.76 24.88 1.55
N GLY A 103 -3.62 24.35 1.08
CA GLY A 103 -2.29 24.87 1.40
C GLY A 103 -1.66 24.27 2.67
N ASP A 104 -2.37 23.48 3.45
CA ASP A 104 -1.77 22.70 4.55
C ASP A 104 -0.78 21.66 4.03
N GLU A 105 0.21 21.33 4.85
CA GLU A 105 1.31 20.45 4.48
C GLU A 105 1.29 19.15 5.28
N ILE A 106 1.65 18.04 4.59
CA ILE A 106 1.82 16.72 5.18
C ILE A 106 3.23 16.23 4.91
N ILE A 107 3.95 15.81 5.95
CA ILE A 107 5.27 15.20 5.79
C ILE A 107 5.09 13.70 5.48
N VAL A 108 5.77 13.24 4.43
CA VAL A 108 5.66 11.85 3.97
C VAL A 108 7.05 11.28 3.73
N PRO A 109 7.44 10.19 4.42
CA PRO A 109 8.65 9.45 4.08
C PRO A 109 8.55 8.87 2.66
N GLU A 110 9.53 9.15 1.81
CA GLU A 110 9.61 8.65 0.44
C GLU A 110 10.77 7.66 0.26
N PRO A 111 10.62 6.68 -0.67
CA PRO A 111 9.53 6.51 -1.64
C PRO A 111 8.22 6.10 -0.98
N ALA A 112 7.11 6.64 -1.48
CA ALA A 112 5.77 6.48 -0.92
C ALA A 112 4.76 6.02 -1.97
N TYR A 113 3.63 5.46 -1.53
CA TYR A 113 2.58 5.05 -2.45
C TYR A 113 2.11 6.22 -3.32
N ALA A 114 2.28 6.08 -4.63
CA ALA A 114 2.11 7.16 -5.60
C ALA A 114 0.75 7.89 -5.53
N ASN A 115 -0.32 7.20 -5.10
CA ASN A 115 -1.63 7.83 -5.02
C ASN A 115 -1.77 8.80 -3.83
N TYR A 116 -0.87 8.81 -2.85
CA TYR A 116 -0.93 9.81 -1.77
C TYR A 116 -0.81 11.23 -2.33
N MET A 117 0.06 11.44 -3.33
CA MET A 117 0.16 12.71 -4.04
C MET A 117 -1.19 13.13 -4.67
N ALA A 118 -1.87 12.18 -5.31
CA ALA A 118 -3.16 12.45 -5.93
C ALA A 118 -4.24 12.81 -4.89
N PHE A 119 -4.27 12.13 -3.75
CA PHE A 119 -5.20 12.44 -2.65
C PHE A 119 -4.89 13.79 -2.00
N ALA A 120 -3.60 14.11 -1.79
CA ALA A 120 -3.19 15.42 -1.26
C ALA A 120 -3.63 16.56 -2.20
N ILE A 121 -3.36 16.44 -3.49
CA ILE A 121 -3.81 17.42 -4.50
C ILE A 121 -5.34 17.56 -4.49
N SER A 122 -6.08 16.44 -4.38
CA SER A 122 -7.55 16.47 -4.35
C SER A 122 -8.10 17.17 -3.10
N ALA A 123 -7.38 17.10 -1.99
CA ALA A 123 -7.71 17.81 -0.76
C ALA A 123 -7.14 19.25 -0.70
N GLY A 124 -6.42 19.69 -1.73
CA GLY A 124 -5.75 20.98 -1.75
C GLY A 124 -4.49 21.06 -0.87
N ALA A 125 -4.00 19.92 -0.37
CA ALA A 125 -2.84 19.83 0.51
C ALA A 125 -1.53 19.62 -0.27
N VAL A 126 -0.41 19.88 0.39
CA VAL A 126 0.93 19.77 -0.17
C VAL A 126 1.73 18.68 0.54
N ILE A 127 2.35 17.76 -0.20
CA ILE A 127 3.28 16.78 0.35
C ILE A 127 4.66 17.42 0.51
N ARG A 128 5.24 17.24 1.70
CA ARG A 128 6.63 17.58 2.04
C ARG A 128 7.41 16.28 2.23
N PRO A 129 8.25 15.89 1.27
CA PRO A 129 8.94 14.60 1.33
C PRO A 129 10.11 14.59 2.31
N VAL A 130 10.26 13.46 3.02
CA VAL A 130 11.51 13.09 3.71
C VAL A 130 12.03 11.84 3.01
N VAL A 131 13.13 11.97 2.27
CA VAL A 131 13.62 10.90 1.40
C VAL A 131 14.46 9.89 2.18
N SER A 132 14.10 8.63 2.13
CA SER A 132 14.92 7.50 2.58
C SER A 132 15.72 6.92 1.40
N SER A 133 16.79 6.16 1.70
CA SER A 133 17.66 5.61 0.66
C SER A 133 17.70 4.09 0.65
N ILE A 134 17.92 3.54 -0.55
CA ILE A 134 18.07 2.11 -0.75
C ILE A 134 19.32 1.56 -0.05
N GLU A 135 20.39 2.36 0.09
CA GLU A 135 21.63 2.01 0.79
C GLU A 135 21.38 1.73 2.27
N GLN A 136 20.41 2.42 2.86
CA GLN A 136 19.99 2.24 4.26
C GLN A 136 18.80 1.28 4.39
N GLY A 137 18.46 0.54 3.31
CA GLY A 137 17.30 -0.36 3.27
C GLY A 137 15.97 0.35 3.47
N PHE A 138 15.89 1.64 3.15
CA PHE A 138 14.72 2.52 3.33
C PHE A 138 14.31 2.72 4.80
N ALA A 139 15.26 2.64 5.74
CA ALA A 139 15.02 3.00 7.13
C ALA A 139 14.49 4.43 7.25
N LEU A 140 13.71 4.70 8.31
CA LEU A 140 13.17 6.03 8.55
C LEU A 140 14.33 7.04 8.71
N PRO A 141 14.33 8.14 7.96
CA PRO A 141 15.29 9.21 8.11
C PRO A 141 15.34 9.78 9.54
N ASP A 142 16.41 10.49 9.87
CA ASP A 142 16.56 11.08 11.20
C ASP A 142 15.43 12.08 11.49
N VAL A 143 15.05 12.20 12.76
CA VAL A 143 14.02 13.13 13.24
C VAL A 143 14.34 14.58 12.83
N ALA A 144 15.61 14.94 12.80
CA ALA A 144 16.03 16.28 12.37
C ALA A 144 15.60 16.62 10.93
N GLU A 145 15.50 15.62 10.04
CA GLU A 145 15.03 15.85 8.67
C GLU A 145 13.53 16.17 8.63
N PHE A 146 12.74 15.57 9.52
CA PHE A 146 11.33 15.93 9.70
C PHE A 146 11.18 17.34 10.28
N GLU A 147 11.95 17.66 11.31
CA GLU A 147 11.87 18.97 11.99
C GLU A 147 12.23 20.14 11.07
N LYS A 148 13.14 19.95 10.12
CA LYS A 148 13.46 20.98 9.09
C LYS A 148 12.26 21.32 8.20
N LEU A 149 11.31 20.42 8.05
CA LEU A 149 10.12 20.60 7.19
C LEU A 149 8.91 21.13 7.95
N ILE A 150 8.92 21.05 9.30
CA ILE A 150 7.79 21.49 10.12
C ILE A 150 7.72 23.01 10.15
N ASN A 151 6.54 23.54 9.83
CA ASN A 151 6.22 24.96 9.84
C ASN A 151 4.73 25.18 10.20
N ASP A 152 4.26 26.42 10.21
CA ASP A 152 2.89 26.80 10.60
C ASP A 152 1.80 26.18 9.72
N ARG A 153 2.12 25.64 8.55
CA ARG A 153 1.19 24.94 7.65
C ARG A 153 1.22 23.43 7.83
N THR A 154 2.22 22.89 8.52
CA THR A 154 2.32 21.44 8.73
C THR A 154 1.20 20.97 9.65
N ARG A 155 0.42 19.97 9.19
CA ARG A 155 -0.72 19.41 9.95
C ARG A 155 -0.56 17.93 10.27
N GLY A 156 0.31 17.22 9.58
CA GLY A 156 0.42 15.79 9.84
C GLY A 156 1.64 15.13 9.24
N ILE A 157 1.84 13.90 9.65
CA ILE A 157 2.80 12.94 9.10
C ILE A 157 1.99 11.76 8.57
N LEU A 158 2.27 11.33 7.35
CA LEU A 158 1.69 10.11 6.77
C LEU A 158 2.77 9.03 6.67
N ILE A 159 2.47 7.87 7.21
CA ILE A 159 3.30 6.66 7.06
C ILE A 159 2.49 5.51 6.48
N CYS A 160 3.17 4.60 5.78
CA CYS A 160 2.63 3.30 5.39
C CYS A 160 3.45 2.21 6.09
N ASN A 161 2.83 1.39 6.91
CA ASN A 161 3.53 0.41 7.74
C ASN A 161 2.79 -0.94 7.79
N PRO A 162 3.34 -2.01 7.19
CA PRO A 162 4.54 -2.08 6.34
C PRO A 162 4.44 -1.24 5.06
N ASN A 163 5.58 -0.77 4.56
CA ASN A 163 5.64 0.24 3.52
C ASN A 163 5.37 -0.32 2.10
N ASN A 164 4.61 0.41 1.33
CA ASN A 164 4.55 0.35 -0.12
C ASN A 164 5.18 1.66 -0.67
N PRO A 165 6.32 1.61 -1.38
CA PRO A 165 6.78 0.49 -2.22
C PRO A 165 7.89 -0.39 -1.65
N THR A 166 8.49 -0.07 -0.51
CA THR A 166 9.81 -0.62 -0.11
C THR A 166 9.75 -1.97 0.62
N GLY A 167 8.59 -2.31 1.20
CA GLY A 167 8.49 -3.44 2.12
C GLY A 167 9.15 -3.20 3.48
N TYR A 168 9.57 -1.96 3.78
CA TYR A 168 10.13 -1.63 5.06
C TYR A 168 9.09 -1.74 6.18
N LEU A 169 9.50 -2.23 7.34
CA LEU A 169 8.69 -2.32 8.55
C LEU A 169 9.33 -1.44 9.62
N TYR A 170 8.60 -0.41 10.08
CA TYR A 170 9.12 0.49 11.10
C TYR A 170 9.33 -0.22 12.43
N THR A 171 10.50 0.02 13.02
CA THR A 171 10.86 -0.48 14.34
C THR A 171 10.11 0.27 15.45
N ARG A 172 10.03 -0.32 16.65
CA ARG A 172 9.48 0.36 17.84
C ARG A 172 10.15 1.72 18.09
N LYS A 173 11.45 1.79 17.89
CA LYS A 173 12.22 3.03 18.09
C LYS A 173 11.80 4.11 17.09
N GLU A 174 11.61 3.76 15.83
CA GLU A 174 11.16 4.70 14.79
C GLU A 174 9.73 5.15 15.03
N MET A 175 8.82 4.22 15.36
CA MET A 175 7.44 4.57 15.70
C MET A 175 7.36 5.51 16.92
N ASN A 176 8.18 5.29 17.93
CA ASN A 176 8.28 6.19 19.08
C ASN A 176 8.79 7.59 18.69
N ARG A 177 9.77 7.68 17.78
CA ARG A 177 10.25 8.98 17.27
C ARG A 177 9.15 9.74 16.53
N ILE A 178 8.37 9.05 15.70
CA ILE A 178 7.20 9.65 15.03
C ILE A 178 6.18 10.13 16.06
N ARG A 179 5.85 9.31 17.09
CA ARG A 179 4.98 9.71 18.19
C ARG A 179 5.45 10.99 18.85
N ASP A 180 6.73 11.09 19.15
CA ASP A 180 7.31 12.24 19.87
C ASP A 180 7.23 13.52 19.02
N LEU A 181 7.41 13.43 17.69
CA LEU A 181 7.15 14.54 16.77
C LEU A 181 5.67 14.95 16.76
N VAL A 182 4.77 13.98 16.59
CA VAL A 182 3.33 14.19 16.58
C VAL A 182 2.88 14.89 17.85
N LYS A 183 3.37 14.44 19.02
CA LYS A 183 3.05 15.03 20.33
C LYS A 183 3.64 16.42 20.49
N LYS A 184 4.89 16.63 20.07
CA LYS A 184 5.60 17.91 20.21
C LYS A 184 4.96 19.03 19.41
N TYR A 185 4.48 18.71 18.20
CA TYR A 185 3.97 19.70 17.25
C TYR A 185 2.45 19.63 17.05
N ASP A 186 1.76 18.81 17.84
CA ASP A 186 0.29 18.58 17.76
C ASP A 186 -0.17 18.27 16.32
N LEU A 187 0.49 17.30 15.68
CA LEU A 187 0.22 16.89 14.32
C LEU A 187 -0.76 15.71 14.28
N PHE A 188 -1.45 15.51 13.16
CA PHE A 188 -2.10 14.24 12.87
C PHE A 188 -1.07 13.18 12.44
N LEU A 189 -1.29 11.93 12.85
CA LEU A 189 -0.58 10.76 12.33
C LEU A 189 -1.52 9.94 11.46
N PHE A 190 -1.38 10.07 10.14
CA PHE A 190 -2.04 9.20 9.17
C PHE A 190 -1.22 7.93 9.02
N SER A 191 -1.77 6.79 9.43
CA SER A 191 -1.08 5.49 9.37
C SER A 191 -1.83 4.55 8.43
N ASP A 192 -1.27 4.31 7.24
CA ASP A 192 -1.78 3.30 6.31
C ASP A 192 -1.22 1.93 6.70
N GLU A 193 -2.12 1.05 7.18
CA GLU A 193 -1.76 -0.25 7.76
C GLU A 193 -2.36 -1.42 6.97
N VAL A 194 -2.66 -1.23 5.69
CA VAL A 194 -3.31 -2.24 4.84
C VAL A 194 -2.49 -3.53 4.66
N TYR A 195 -1.18 -3.49 4.96
CA TYR A 195 -0.26 -4.64 4.85
C TYR A 195 0.05 -5.29 6.20
N ARG A 196 -0.68 -5.01 7.26
CA ARG A 196 -0.46 -5.51 8.64
C ARG A 196 -0.28 -7.01 8.75
N GLU A 197 -0.96 -7.80 7.93
CA GLU A 197 -0.88 -9.26 7.91
C GLU A 197 0.44 -9.80 7.30
N PHE A 198 1.16 -8.96 6.55
CA PHE A 198 2.35 -9.36 5.81
C PHE A 198 3.60 -8.86 6.52
N ILE A 199 4.03 -9.56 7.58
CA ILE A 199 5.21 -9.24 8.39
C ILE A 199 6.07 -10.47 8.53
N TYR A 200 7.31 -10.38 8.09
CA TYR A 200 8.21 -11.54 7.94
C TYR A 200 9.34 -11.60 8.97
N THR A 201 9.30 -10.75 10.01
CA THR A 201 10.38 -10.63 11.00
C THR A 201 10.20 -11.52 12.22
N GLY A 202 9.04 -12.17 12.39
CA GLY A 202 8.67 -12.87 13.63
C GLY A 202 8.41 -11.93 14.82
N SER A 203 8.55 -10.63 14.65
CA SER A 203 8.27 -9.62 15.69
C SER A 203 6.80 -9.21 15.68
N PRO A 204 6.22 -8.85 16.84
CA PRO A 204 4.87 -8.33 16.90
C PRO A 204 4.73 -7.04 16.08
N TYR A 205 3.59 -6.90 15.40
CA TYR A 205 3.26 -5.69 14.66
C TYR A 205 3.09 -4.49 15.60
N ILE A 206 3.55 -3.32 15.14
CA ILE A 206 3.40 -2.05 15.86
C ILE A 206 2.48 -1.13 15.06
N SER A 207 1.23 -1.03 15.48
CA SER A 207 0.26 -0.08 14.95
C SER A 207 0.50 1.32 15.51
N ALA A 208 0.08 2.36 14.78
CA ALA A 208 -0.01 3.71 15.32
C ALA A 208 -0.93 3.79 16.55
N CYS A 209 -1.93 2.91 16.64
CA CYS A 209 -2.82 2.81 17.81
C CYS A 209 -2.14 2.31 19.10
N HIS A 210 -0.90 1.77 19.01
CA HIS A 210 -0.12 1.40 20.20
C HIS A 210 0.75 2.54 20.74
N LEU A 211 0.68 3.73 20.14
CA LEU A 211 1.49 4.88 20.51
C LEU A 211 0.73 5.72 21.56
N GLU A 212 1.20 5.60 22.79
CA GLU A 212 0.54 6.27 23.95
C GLU A 212 0.74 7.80 23.91
N GLY A 213 -0.33 8.50 24.30
CA GLY A 213 -0.35 9.96 24.46
C GLY A 213 -0.58 10.76 23.17
N ILE A 214 -0.93 10.07 22.07
CA ILE A 214 -1.34 10.67 20.78
C ILE A 214 -2.62 10.03 20.23
N GLU A 215 -3.42 9.37 21.06
CA GLU A 215 -4.61 8.62 20.64
C GLU A 215 -5.62 9.48 19.86
N GLN A 216 -5.69 10.78 20.17
CA GLN A 216 -6.56 11.74 19.51
C GLN A 216 -6.00 12.26 18.19
N ASN A 217 -4.71 12.03 17.93
CA ASN A 217 -4.00 12.46 16.72
C ASN A 217 -3.96 11.36 15.65
N VAL A 218 -4.19 10.10 16.04
CA VAL A 218 -4.08 8.95 15.13
C VAL A 218 -5.28 8.83 14.21
N VAL A 219 -5.00 8.70 12.92
CA VAL A 219 -5.95 8.34 11.85
C VAL A 219 -5.41 7.10 11.16
N LEU A 220 -5.94 5.94 11.54
CA LEU A 220 -5.53 4.67 10.96
C LEU A 220 -6.37 4.39 9.70
N ILE A 221 -5.69 4.02 8.62
CA ILE A 221 -6.28 3.62 7.34
C ILE A 221 -6.08 2.13 7.16
N ASP A 222 -7.15 1.41 6.81
CA ASP A 222 -7.10 -0.02 6.59
C ASP A 222 -7.97 -0.46 5.40
N SER A 223 -7.77 -1.69 4.94
CA SER A 223 -8.57 -2.30 3.88
C SER A 223 -8.51 -3.82 3.93
N VAL A 224 -9.61 -4.47 3.60
CA VAL A 224 -9.65 -5.93 3.42
C VAL A 224 -8.99 -6.38 2.11
N SER A 225 -8.73 -5.45 1.20
CA SER A 225 -8.24 -5.71 -0.17
C SER A 225 -7.00 -6.60 -0.22
N LYS A 226 -6.08 -6.44 0.74
CA LYS A 226 -4.79 -7.13 0.71
C LYS A 226 -4.82 -8.43 1.50
N ARG A 227 -5.35 -8.39 2.72
CA ARG A 227 -5.38 -9.56 3.61
C ARG A 227 -6.28 -10.70 3.11
N TYR A 228 -7.35 -10.38 2.36
CA TYR A 228 -8.31 -11.37 1.86
C TYR A 228 -8.34 -11.50 0.33
N SER A 229 -7.36 -10.91 -0.38
CA SER A 229 -7.37 -10.89 -1.85
C SER A 229 -8.69 -10.35 -2.45
N GLU A 230 -9.30 -9.37 -1.79
CA GLU A 230 -10.63 -8.84 -2.08
C GLU A 230 -10.57 -7.39 -2.60
N CYS A 231 -9.60 -7.10 -3.47
CA CYS A 231 -9.43 -5.74 -4.00
C CYS A 231 -10.68 -5.20 -4.71
N GLY A 232 -11.48 -6.09 -5.32
CA GLY A 232 -12.65 -5.75 -6.13
C GLY A 232 -13.91 -5.38 -5.34
N ILE A 233 -14.06 -5.83 -4.08
CA ILE A 233 -15.25 -5.53 -3.27
C ILE A 233 -15.26 -4.11 -2.71
N ARG A 234 -14.11 -3.41 -2.74
CA ARG A 234 -13.96 -2.00 -2.34
C ARG A 234 -14.38 -1.72 -0.90
N ILE A 235 -13.86 -2.46 0.07
CA ILE A 235 -14.09 -2.24 1.50
C ILE A 235 -12.76 -1.91 2.20
N GLY A 236 -12.80 -0.81 2.95
CA GLY A 236 -11.73 -0.34 3.83
C GLY A 236 -12.32 0.28 5.09
N ALA A 237 -11.46 0.88 5.90
CA ALA A 237 -11.86 1.56 7.11
C ALA A 237 -10.98 2.79 7.39
N LEU A 238 -11.60 3.85 7.89
CA LEU A 238 -10.97 4.95 8.60
C LEU A 238 -11.25 4.78 10.09
N ILE A 239 -10.22 4.79 10.90
CA ILE A 239 -10.33 4.51 12.34
C ILE A 239 -9.67 5.64 13.11
N THR A 240 -10.42 6.19 14.06
CA THR A 240 -9.92 7.25 14.94
C THR A 240 -10.68 7.28 16.25
N LYS A 241 -9.98 7.56 17.35
CA LYS A 241 -10.60 7.83 18.67
C LYS A 241 -11.00 9.30 18.84
N ASN A 242 -10.62 10.16 17.92
CA ASN A 242 -10.97 11.58 17.93
C ASN A 242 -12.42 11.79 17.48
N ARG A 243 -13.29 12.08 18.41
CA ARG A 243 -14.74 12.27 18.15
C ARG A 243 -15.04 13.47 17.27
N THR A 244 -14.27 14.54 17.39
CA THR A 244 -14.42 15.73 16.53
C THR A 244 -14.09 15.39 15.10
N LEU A 245 -12.96 14.71 14.87
CA LEU A 245 -12.56 14.24 13.56
C LEU A 245 -13.59 13.25 12.96
N ARG A 246 -14.03 12.25 13.77
CA ARG A 246 -15.06 11.32 13.33
C ARG A 246 -16.32 12.03 12.84
N ASN A 247 -16.77 13.05 13.57
CA ASN A 247 -17.95 13.83 13.18
C ASN A 247 -17.72 14.62 11.87
N ALA A 248 -16.51 15.11 11.63
CA ALA A 248 -16.15 15.75 10.35
C ALA A 248 -16.18 14.75 9.20
N VAL A 249 -15.56 13.56 9.36
CA VAL A 249 -15.57 12.48 8.38
C VAL A 249 -17.00 12.01 8.07
N MET A 250 -17.87 11.93 9.08
CA MET A 250 -19.27 11.53 8.90
C MET A 250 -20.04 12.42 7.91
N LYS A 251 -19.70 13.70 7.81
CA LYS A 251 -20.34 14.60 6.83
C LYS A 251 -20.01 14.18 5.39
N PHE A 252 -18.77 13.76 5.13
CA PHE A 252 -18.37 13.19 3.83
C PHE A 252 -19.02 11.82 3.58
N CYS A 253 -19.12 10.97 4.62
CA CYS A 253 -19.83 9.71 4.53
C CYS A 253 -21.30 9.88 4.16
N GLN A 254 -21.98 10.86 4.77
CA GLN A 254 -23.37 11.19 4.46
C GLN A 254 -23.53 11.76 3.04
N ALA A 255 -22.60 12.58 2.58
CA ALA A 255 -22.58 13.10 1.20
C ALA A 255 -22.36 11.98 0.16
N ARG A 256 -21.50 10.99 0.47
CA ARG A 256 -21.27 9.79 -0.35
C ARG A 256 -22.44 8.79 -0.25
N LEU A 257 -23.33 8.90 0.72
CA LEU A 257 -24.46 8.05 1.10
C LEU A 257 -24.04 6.85 1.94
N SER A 258 -23.53 5.77 1.33
CA SER A 258 -23.13 4.55 2.04
C SER A 258 -21.94 3.84 1.38
N PRO A 259 -21.18 3.01 2.12
CA PRO A 259 -20.24 2.09 1.49
C PRO A 259 -20.98 0.99 0.70
N PRO A 260 -20.28 0.29 -0.23
CA PRO A 260 -20.89 -0.76 -1.05
C PRO A 260 -21.54 -1.87 -0.22
N LEU A 261 -22.85 -2.06 -0.34
CA LEU A 261 -23.63 -3.05 0.43
C LEU A 261 -23.09 -4.47 0.25
N ILE A 262 -22.94 -4.92 -0.99
CA ILE A 262 -22.45 -6.27 -1.32
C ILE A 262 -21.03 -6.47 -0.79
N GLY A 263 -20.18 -5.46 -0.95
CA GLY A 263 -18.81 -5.50 -0.43
C GLY A 263 -18.77 -5.66 1.09
N GLN A 264 -19.66 -5.02 1.84
CA GLN A 264 -19.74 -5.16 3.29
C GLN A 264 -20.16 -6.58 3.70
N ILE A 265 -21.12 -7.19 3.01
CA ILE A 265 -21.57 -8.57 3.27
C ILE A 265 -20.40 -9.56 3.09
N VAL A 266 -19.66 -9.40 1.98
CA VAL A 266 -18.49 -10.26 1.70
C VAL A 266 -17.40 -10.04 2.74
N ALA A 267 -17.01 -8.78 3.01
CA ALA A 267 -15.96 -8.47 3.98
C ALA A 267 -16.28 -8.97 5.38
N GLU A 268 -17.55 -8.83 5.82
CA GLU A 268 -18.02 -9.31 7.12
C GLU A 268 -17.87 -10.83 7.27
N ALA A 269 -18.20 -11.57 6.20
CA ALA A 269 -18.05 -13.03 6.19
C ALA A 269 -16.58 -13.47 6.08
N SER A 270 -15.74 -12.69 5.39
CA SER A 270 -14.32 -13.00 5.23
C SER A 270 -13.52 -12.84 6.52
N ILE A 271 -13.98 -12.00 7.47
CA ILE A 271 -13.38 -11.89 8.81
C ILE A 271 -13.49 -13.22 9.57
N ASP A 272 -14.51 -14.01 9.31
CA ASP A 272 -14.70 -15.36 9.90
C ASP A 272 -13.89 -16.45 9.20
N ALA A 273 -12.98 -16.11 8.29
CA ALA A 273 -12.10 -17.09 7.65
C ALA A 273 -11.29 -17.87 8.71
N PRO A 274 -11.10 -19.18 8.51
CA PRO A 274 -10.30 -19.97 9.45
C PRO A 274 -8.85 -19.46 9.48
N ARG A 275 -8.17 -19.63 10.61
CA ARG A 275 -6.76 -19.24 10.77
C ARG A 275 -5.83 -19.89 9.75
N SER A 276 -6.17 -21.08 9.25
CA SER A 276 -5.40 -21.75 8.19
C SER A 276 -5.28 -20.88 6.94
N TYR A 277 -6.32 -20.13 6.59
CA TYR A 277 -6.27 -19.21 5.45
C TYR A 277 -5.13 -18.16 5.58
N SER A 278 -5.08 -17.46 6.71
CA SER A 278 -4.03 -16.45 6.94
C SER A 278 -2.63 -17.09 7.02
N THR A 279 -2.53 -18.30 7.59
CA THR A 279 -1.27 -19.03 7.67
C THR A 279 -0.78 -19.45 6.29
N GLU A 280 -1.63 -20.02 5.45
CA GLU A 280 -1.31 -20.44 4.08
C GLU A 280 -0.90 -19.24 3.21
N VAL A 281 -1.63 -18.12 3.31
CA VAL A 281 -1.28 -16.87 2.62
C VAL A 281 0.10 -16.37 3.07
N TYR A 282 0.36 -16.36 4.36
CA TYR A 282 1.63 -15.92 4.93
C TYR A 282 2.81 -16.78 4.46
N GLU A 283 2.68 -18.11 4.53
CA GLU A 283 3.71 -19.06 4.12
C GLU A 283 4.04 -18.92 2.61
N GLU A 284 3.00 -18.79 1.78
CA GLU A 284 3.17 -18.58 0.34
C GLU A 284 3.97 -17.28 0.05
N TYR A 285 3.64 -16.17 0.74
CA TYR A 285 4.36 -14.92 0.52
C TYR A 285 5.80 -14.94 1.05
N ILE A 286 6.12 -15.72 2.08
CA ILE A 286 7.51 -15.96 2.50
C ILE A 286 8.31 -16.63 1.38
N GLU A 287 7.76 -17.67 0.76
CA GLU A 287 8.43 -18.39 -0.33
C GLU A 287 8.60 -17.49 -1.57
N ARG A 288 7.58 -16.75 -1.96
CA ARG A 288 7.64 -15.79 -3.07
C ARG A 288 8.67 -14.70 -2.82
N ARG A 289 8.67 -14.11 -1.62
CA ARG A 289 9.66 -13.11 -1.19
C ARG A 289 11.06 -13.66 -1.31
N LYS A 290 11.33 -14.85 -0.77
CA LYS A 290 12.63 -15.48 -0.82
C LYS A 290 13.08 -15.73 -2.26
N CYS A 291 12.21 -16.32 -3.07
CA CYS A 291 12.47 -16.57 -4.50
C CYS A 291 12.87 -15.29 -5.22
N LEU A 292 12.06 -14.22 -5.09
CA LEU A 292 12.32 -12.96 -5.78
C LEU A 292 13.61 -12.29 -5.30
N ILE A 293 13.81 -12.14 -3.99
CA ILE A 293 14.97 -11.39 -3.45
C ILE A 293 16.28 -12.11 -3.73
N ASP A 294 16.31 -13.44 -3.53
CA ASP A 294 17.49 -14.24 -3.85
C ASP A 294 17.79 -14.19 -5.35
N GLY A 295 16.77 -14.23 -6.21
CA GLY A 295 16.91 -14.14 -7.66
C GLY A 295 17.41 -12.76 -8.12
N LEU A 296 16.83 -11.68 -7.64
CA LEU A 296 17.24 -10.31 -7.98
C LEU A 296 18.70 -10.05 -7.62
N ASN A 297 19.13 -10.41 -6.40
CA ASN A 297 20.49 -10.16 -5.93
C ASN A 297 21.55 -11.07 -6.56
N ARG A 298 21.14 -12.07 -7.37
CA ARG A 298 22.05 -12.86 -8.25
C ARG A 298 22.26 -12.22 -9.63
N LEU A 299 21.38 -11.30 -10.04
CA LEU A 299 21.53 -10.61 -11.33
C LEU A 299 22.68 -9.60 -11.25
N PRO A 300 23.59 -9.56 -12.23
CA PRO A 300 24.73 -8.64 -12.20
C PRO A 300 24.29 -7.17 -12.09
N GLY A 301 24.83 -6.46 -11.10
CA GLY A 301 24.56 -5.04 -10.88
C GLY A 301 23.19 -4.69 -10.28
N VAL A 302 22.33 -5.68 -10.02
CA VAL A 302 21.06 -5.48 -9.33
C VAL A 302 21.25 -5.56 -7.83
N TYR A 303 20.58 -4.68 -7.10
CA TYR A 303 20.54 -4.70 -5.64
C TYR A 303 19.13 -4.47 -5.13
N SER A 304 18.65 -5.33 -4.26
CA SER A 304 17.38 -5.20 -3.55
C SER A 304 17.58 -5.46 -2.05
N PRO A 305 17.19 -4.53 -1.17
CA PRO A 305 17.10 -4.80 0.25
C PRO A 305 16.10 -5.93 0.52
N ILE A 306 16.26 -6.60 1.65
CA ILE A 306 15.30 -7.64 2.07
C ILE A 306 14.08 -6.94 2.67
N PRO A 307 12.89 -7.01 2.04
CA PRO A 307 11.68 -6.42 2.60
C PRO A 307 11.25 -7.19 3.86
N MET A 308 10.87 -6.45 4.90
CA MET A 308 10.44 -7.02 6.18
C MET A 308 8.93 -7.17 6.30
N GLY A 309 8.19 -6.56 5.35
CA GLY A 309 6.73 -6.64 5.30
C GLY A 309 6.17 -6.31 3.92
N ALA A 310 4.84 -6.25 3.80
CA ALA A 310 4.09 -6.11 2.56
C ALA A 310 4.44 -7.22 1.54
N PHE A 311 4.23 -6.97 0.26
CA PHE A 311 4.64 -7.88 -0.82
C PHE A 311 5.28 -7.10 -1.99
N TYR A 312 6.12 -6.13 -1.61
CA TYR A 312 6.89 -5.30 -2.53
C TYR A 312 8.35 -5.24 -2.12
N THR A 313 9.18 -4.94 -3.09
CA THR A 313 10.53 -4.43 -2.88
C THR A 313 10.82 -3.34 -3.90
N VAL A 314 11.76 -2.46 -3.57
CA VAL A 314 12.41 -1.58 -4.53
C VAL A 314 13.78 -2.15 -4.82
N ALA A 315 14.09 -2.35 -6.09
CA ALA A 315 15.38 -2.83 -6.55
C ALA A 315 16.05 -1.75 -7.41
N ARG A 316 17.35 -1.56 -7.20
CA ARG A 316 18.19 -0.77 -8.08
C ARG A 316 18.69 -1.66 -9.20
N LEU A 317 18.54 -1.19 -10.43
CA LEU A 317 18.96 -1.85 -11.65
C LEU A 317 20.22 -1.19 -12.23
N PRO A 318 21.07 -1.93 -12.98
CA PRO A 318 22.22 -1.35 -13.68
C PRO A 318 21.79 -0.63 -14.97
N VAL A 319 20.91 0.36 -14.85
CA VAL A 319 20.39 1.19 -15.95
C VAL A 319 20.49 2.67 -15.56
N GLU A 320 20.54 3.56 -16.54
CA GLU A 320 20.57 5.00 -16.29
C GLU A 320 19.18 5.55 -15.93
N ASP A 321 18.14 4.99 -16.59
CA ASP A 321 16.77 5.43 -16.44
C ASP A 321 15.81 4.23 -16.46
N SER A 322 15.15 3.98 -15.32
CA SER A 322 14.21 2.86 -15.18
C SER A 322 12.90 3.09 -15.92
N ASP A 323 12.51 4.34 -16.17
CA ASP A 323 11.33 4.66 -16.97
C ASP A 323 11.53 4.23 -18.43
N ASP A 324 12.70 4.57 -19.01
CA ASP A 324 13.07 4.14 -20.37
C ASP A 324 13.22 2.62 -20.44
N PHE A 325 13.93 2.01 -19.49
CA PHE A 325 14.07 0.55 -19.42
C PHE A 325 12.73 -0.18 -19.38
N CYS A 326 11.82 0.24 -18.48
CA CYS A 326 10.51 -0.39 -18.35
C CYS A 326 9.63 -0.20 -19.59
N ALA A 327 9.70 0.95 -20.24
CA ALA A 327 9.01 1.18 -21.51
C ALA A 327 9.58 0.28 -22.62
N TRP A 328 10.91 0.23 -22.74
CA TRP A 328 11.61 -0.59 -23.72
C TRP A 328 11.33 -2.10 -23.55
N CYS A 329 11.24 -2.59 -22.31
CA CYS A 329 10.85 -3.97 -22.06
C CYS A 329 9.51 -4.35 -22.71
N LEU A 330 8.59 -3.39 -22.84
CA LEU A 330 7.26 -3.63 -23.40
C LEU A 330 7.15 -3.31 -24.90
N SER A 331 7.97 -2.36 -25.40
CA SER A 331 7.92 -1.93 -26.82
C SER A 331 8.79 -2.77 -27.72
N ASP A 332 10.04 -3.07 -27.31
CA ASP A 332 11.10 -3.53 -28.20
C ASP A 332 11.73 -4.87 -27.78
N PHE A 333 11.58 -5.27 -26.51
CA PHE A 333 12.17 -6.49 -25.98
C PHE A 333 11.22 -7.68 -26.06
N ASP A 334 11.76 -8.80 -26.48
CA ASP A 334 11.11 -10.12 -26.44
C ASP A 334 12.17 -11.20 -26.23
N TYR A 335 11.95 -12.06 -25.27
CA TYR A 335 12.78 -13.24 -25.04
C TYR A 335 11.90 -14.49 -25.04
N GLU A 336 11.98 -15.29 -26.09
CA GLU A 336 11.17 -16.50 -26.29
C GLU A 336 9.66 -16.25 -26.22
N GLY A 337 9.19 -15.09 -26.73
CA GLY A 337 7.79 -14.68 -26.66
C GLY A 337 7.37 -14.10 -25.33
N GLU A 338 8.31 -13.71 -24.45
CA GLU A 338 8.03 -13.26 -23.09
C GLU A 338 8.74 -11.94 -22.76
N THR A 339 8.13 -11.14 -21.89
CA THR A 339 8.71 -9.93 -21.33
C THR A 339 8.23 -9.69 -19.88
N VAL A 340 8.80 -8.68 -19.21
CA VAL A 340 8.43 -8.25 -17.86
C VAL A 340 7.84 -6.85 -17.87
N MET A 341 6.89 -6.60 -16.96
CA MET A 341 6.37 -5.27 -16.68
C MET A 341 6.67 -4.89 -15.23
N LEU A 342 7.54 -3.90 -15.04
CA LEU A 342 7.93 -3.35 -13.74
C LEU A 342 7.26 -1.99 -13.51
N ALA A 343 7.35 -1.45 -12.30
CA ALA A 343 6.93 -0.08 -12.01
C ALA A 343 8.17 0.79 -11.75
N PRO A 344 8.49 1.75 -12.63
CA PRO A 344 9.60 2.68 -12.39
C PRO A 344 9.42 3.41 -11.06
N ALA A 345 10.49 3.51 -10.28
CA ALA A 345 10.39 4.07 -8.93
C ALA A 345 10.36 5.60 -8.89
N SER A 346 10.73 6.30 -9.97
CA SER A 346 10.64 7.76 -10.09
C SER A 346 9.28 8.32 -9.68
N GLY A 347 8.20 7.58 -9.98
CA GLY A 347 6.84 7.99 -9.65
C GLY A 347 6.39 7.74 -8.20
N PHE A 348 7.26 7.21 -7.33
CA PHE A 348 7.03 7.06 -5.90
C PHE A 348 7.76 8.14 -5.07
N TYR A 349 8.42 9.07 -5.75
CA TYR A 349 9.08 10.23 -5.18
C TYR A 349 8.44 11.52 -5.71
N SER A 350 8.47 12.57 -4.90
CA SER A 350 8.02 13.90 -5.30
C SER A 350 9.00 14.56 -6.27
N ASP A 351 10.31 14.29 -6.10
CA ASP A 351 11.35 14.71 -7.03
C ASP A 351 11.62 13.57 -8.03
N PRO A 352 11.34 13.77 -9.33
CA PRO A 352 11.57 12.77 -10.37
C PRO A 352 13.05 12.46 -10.61
N ALA A 353 13.98 13.21 -10.05
CA ALA A 353 15.41 12.90 -10.06
C ALA A 353 15.77 11.76 -9.10
N CYS A 354 14.92 11.50 -8.09
CA CYS A 354 15.08 10.38 -7.16
C CYS A 354 14.61 9.08 -7.81
N GLY A 355 15.23 7.97 -7.44
CA GLY A 355 14.82 6.62 -7.88
C GLY A 355 14.94 6.35 -9.39
N ARG A 356 15.74 7.13 -10.14
CA ARG A 356 15.87 7.02 -11.60
C ARG A 356 16.31 5.65 -12.10
N ASN A 357 17.12 4.94 -11.34
CA ASN A 357 17.58 3.59 -11.64
C ASN A 357 16.93 2.53 -10.75
N GLU A 358 15.82 2.87 -10.09
CA GLU A 358 15.09 2.00 -9.21
C GLU A 358 13.75 1.57 -9.84
N VAL A 359 13.30 0.38 -9.47
CA VAL A 359 11.98 -0.14 -9.83
C VAL A 359 11.29 -0.75 -8.62
N ARG A 360 9.98 -0.55 -8.50
CA ARG A 360 9.19 -1.33 -7.56
C ARG A 360 8.77 -2.64 -8.21
N ILE A 361 8.94 -3.73 -7.47
CA ILE A 361 8.55 -5.09 -7.86
C ILE A 361 7.57 -5.64 -6.82
N ALA A 362 6.44 -6.17 -7.29
CA ALA A 362 5.48 -6.90 -6.47
C ALA A 362 5.70 -8.40 -6.64
N TYR A 363 5.82 -9.15 -5.54
CA TYR A 363 5.97 -10.62 -5.58
C TYR A 363 4.64 -11.34 -5.35
N VAL A 364 3.64 -10.95 -6.16
CA VAL A 364 2.28 -11.49 -6.10
C VAL A 364 2.05 -12.68 -7.05
N LEU A 365 2.95 -12.92 -8.00
CA LEU A 365 2.86 -14.05 -8.91
C LEU A 365 3.28 -15.36 -8.22
N LYS A 366 2.83 -16.49 -8.75
CA LYS A 366 3.28 -17.82 -8.30
C LYS A 366 4.80 -17.96 -8.43
N LYS A 367 5.40 -18.81 -7.62
CA LYS A 367 6.85 -19.00 -7.54
C LYS A 367 7.47 -19.35 -8.91
N GLU A 368 6.85 -20.24 -9.67
CA GLU A 368 7.32 -20.65 -10.98
C GLU A 368 7.33 -19.48 -11.99
N ASP A 369 6.31 -18.63 -11.95
CA ASP A 369 6.25 -17.43 -12.78
C ASP A 369 7.27 -16.37 -12.32
N LEU A 370 7.55 -16.25 -11.00
CA LEU A 370 8.62 -15.39 -10.49
C LEU A 370 10.00 -15.88 -10.94
N GLU A 371 10.28 -17.16 -10.85
CA GLU A 371 11.53 -17.77 -11.32
C GLU A 371 11.74 -17.49 -12.81
N ARG A 372 10.71 -17.67 -13.63
CA ARG A 372 10.78 -17.38 -15.05
C ARG A 372 10.93 -15.88 -15.35
N ALA A 373 10.17 -15.04 -14.64
CA ALA A 373 10.27 -13.58 -14.77
C ALA A 373 11.68 -13.06 -14.45
N LEU A 374 12.37 -13.65 -13.48
CA LEU A 374 13.77 -13.33 -13.15
C LEU A 374 14.73 -13.67 -14.28
N VAL A 375 14.54 -14.81 -14.96
CA VAL A 375 15.33 -15.17 -16.17
C VAL A 375 15.09 -14.14 -17.26
N VAL A 376 13.84 -13.82 -17.56
CA VAL A 376 13.46 -12.83 -18.58
C VAL A 376 14.01 -11.44 -18.24
N LEU A 377 13.94 -11.02 -16.97
CA LEU A 377 14.51 -9.74 -16.50
C LEU A 377 16.03 -9.71 -16.69
N GLY A 378 16.73 -10.80 -16.34
CA GLY A 378 18.18 -10.89 -16.56
C GLY A 378 18.55 -10.73 -18.03
N LYS A 379 17.82 -11.37 -18.93
CA LYS A 379 18.00 -11.22 -20.40
C LYS A 379 17.64 -9.81 -20.89
N ALA A 380 16.61 -9.19 -20.32
CA ALA A 380 16.27 -7.82 -20.64
C ALA A 380 17.39 -6.84 -20.24
N LEU A 381 17.96 -6.96 -19.05
CA LEU A 381 19.09 -6.14 -18.59
C LEU A 381 20.33 -6.33 -19.47
N GLU A 382 20.66 -7.57 -19.81
CA GLU A 382 21.77 -7.89 -20.71
C GLU A 382 21.59 -7.24 -22.09
N ALA A 383 20.42 -7.42 -22.71
CA ALA A 383 20.10 -6.87 -24.03
C ALA A 383 20.05 -5.33 -24.01
N TYR A 384 19.44 -4.75 -22.98
CA TYR A 384 19.31 -3.30 -22.84
C TYR A 384 20.69 -2.61 -22.75
N ASN A 385 21.60 -3.15 -21.93
CA ASN A 385 22.93 -2.59 -21.74
C ASN A 385 23.86 -2.80 -22.94
N ASN A 386 23.62 -3.83 -23.76
CA ASN A 386 24.35 -4.09 -25.01
C ASN A 386 23.78 -3.32 -26.22
N ARG A 387 22.73 -2.54 -26.03
CA ARG A 387 22.05 -1.76 -27.08
C ARG A 387 22.85 -0.53 -27.56
N LYS A 388 23.90 -0.14 -26.82
CA LYS A 388 24.75 1.05 -27.07
C LYS A 388 25.75 0.84 -28.21
#